data_38c6fb148cb67f20026ecacbec2d8c1b
#
_entry.id   38c6fb148cb67f20026ecacbec2d8c1b
#
_cell.length_a   1.000
_cell.length_b   1.000
_cell.length_c   1.000
_cell.angle_alpha   90.00
_cell.angle_beta   90.00
_cell.angle_gamma   90.00
#
_symmetry.space_group_name_H-M   'P 1'
#
loop_
_entity.id
_entity.type
_entity.pdbx_description
1 polymer ?
#
loop_
_entity_poly.entity_id
_entity_poly.type
_entity_poly.pdbx_seq_one_letter_code
_entity_poly.pdbx_strand_id
1 'polypeptide(L)'
;MKVTLGVRTSAGTTGAAAWEIRAAATPGRARLLELGFFLAAATASQYGLGRPQAIGDTPTSPVDFLPEDPNDVITAALIQSALAWGTGPTVPLAYLRRIYLPATIGTGVIWTFPTGIVIPVSGSLVLWNIGTNGVVDAYAVVDI
;
A
#
# COMPACT_ATOMS: atom_id res chain seq x y z
N MET A 1 -2.21 17.97 -3.95
CA MET A 1 -3.55 17.35 -4.03
C MET A 1 -3.56 16.10 -3.17
N LYS A 2 -4.54 15.97 -2.32
CA LYS A 2 -4.75 14.75 -1.52
C LYS A 2 -5.64 13.78 -2.26
N VAL A 3 -5.20 12.56 -2.31
CA VAL A 3 -5.92 11.44 -2.91
C VAL A 3 -6.00 10.30 -1.92
N THR A 4 -7.06 9.53 -2.00
CA THR A 4 -7.32 8.42 -1.08
C THR A 4 -7.85 7.20 -1.82
N LEU A 5 -7.64 6.04 -1.23
CA LEU A 5 -8.16 4.79 -1.76
C LEU A 5 -8.34 3.78 -0.62
N GLY A 6 -9.48 3.11 -0.62
CA GLY A 6 -9.71 1.93 0.21
C GLY A 6 -9.69 0.67 -0.64
N VAL A 7 -9.03 -0.36 -0.15
CA VAL A 7 -8.92 -1.67 -0.83
C VAL A 7 -9.11 -2.80 0.15
N ARG A 8 -9.40 -3.99 -0.37
CA ARG A 8 -9.34 -5.25 0.38
C ARG A 8 -8.22 -6.11 -0.20
N THR A 9 -7.26 -6.49 0.64
CA THR A 9 -6.18 -7.37 0.21
C THR A 9 -6.64 -8.82 0.16
N SER A 10 -5.87 -9.66 -0.53
CA SER A 10 -6.03 -11.12 -0.46
C SER A 10 -5.22 -11.68 0.70
N ALA A 11 -5.57 -12.89 1.16
CA ALA A 11 -4.70 -13.64 2.05
C ALA A 11 -3.34 -13.86 1.39
N GLY A 12 -2.27 -13.76 2.17
CA GLY A 12 -0.92 -13.79 1.64
C GLY A 12 0.05 -14.63 2.44
N THR A 13 1.16 -14.97 1.82
CA THR A 13 2.27 -15.72 2.41
C THR A 13 3.43 -14.79 2.76
N THR A 14 4.32 -15.28 3.63
CA THR A 14 5.52 -14.54 4.04
C THR A 14 6.34 -14.05 2.84
N GLY A 15 6.67 -12.76 2.84
CA GLY A 15 7.46 -12.12 1.80
C GLY A 15 6.68 -11.67 0.57
N ALA A 16 5.37 -11.96 0.50
CA ALA A 16 4.54 -11.50 -0.60
C ALA A 16 4.03 -10.08 -0.35
N ALA A 17 3.92 -9.28 -1.42
CA ALA A 17 3.29 -7.97 -1.36
C ALA A 17 1.78 -8.13 -1.17
N ALA A 18 1.20 -7.34 -0.27
CA ALA A 18 -0.25 -7.27 -0.10
C ALA A 18 -0.83 -6.13 -0.94
N TRP A 19 -0.20 -4.96 -0.93
CA TRP A 19 -0.66 -3.79 -1.67
C TRP A 19 0.51 -2.88 -2.02
N GLU A 20 0.68 -2.57 -3.30
CA GLU A 20 1.70 -1.66 -3.81
C GLU A 20 1.09 -0.31 -4.19
N ILE A 21 1.69 0.78 -3.71
CA ILE A 21 1.36 2.16 -4.08
C ILE A 21 2.53 2.73 -4.85
N ARG A 22 2.32 3.09 -6.11
CA ARG A 22 3.35 3.47 -7.07
C ARG A 22 3.20 4.92 -7.49
N ALA A 23 4.31 5.63 -7.60
CA ALA A 23 4.35 6.93 -8.27
C ALA A 23 4.70 6.74 -9.75
N ALA A 24 4.10 7.55 -10.61
CA ALA A 24 4.38 7.54 -12.04
C ALA A 24 5.78 8.05 -12.38
N ALA A 25 6.20 7.80 -13.62
CA ALA A 25 7.49 8.24 -14.12
C ALA A 25 7.65 9.76 -14.19
N THR A 26 6.58 10.49 -14.38
CA THR A 26 6.50 11.96 -14.37
C THR A 26 5.08 12.40 -13.99
N PRO A 27 4.89 13.58 -13.34
CA PRO A 27 5.88 14.58 -12.98
C PRO A 27 6.19 14.66 -11.50
N GLY A 28 6.46 13.73 -10.74
CA GLY A 28 6.84 14.07 -9.39
C GLY A 28 6.73 13.01 -8.34
N ARG A 29 6.93 13.45 -7.12
CA ARG A 29 6.88 12.61 -5.93
C ARG A 29 5.49 12.58 -5.36
N ALA A 30 5.07 11.42 -4.94
CA ALA A 30 3.97 11.27 -4.02
C ALA A 30 4.50 11.17 -2.57
N ARG A 31 3.65 11.51 -1.61
CA ARG A 31 3.94 11.33 -0.18
C ARG A 31 2.80 10.58 0.47
N LEU A 32 3.12 9.45 1.07
CA LEU A 32 2.16 8.71 1.88
C LEU A 32 2.00 9.45 3.22
N LEU A 33 0.79 9.94 3.49
CA LEU A 33 0.48 10.68 4.72
C LEU A 33 -0.13 9.77 5.79
N GLU A 34 -0.91 8.79 5.38
CA GLU A 34 -1.61 7.89 6.29
C GLU A 34 -1.85 6.54 5.62
N LEU A 35 -1.69 5.49 6.40
CA LEU A 35 -2.01 4.13 6.00
C LEU A 35 -2.70 3.43 7.17
N GLY A 36 -3.94 3.01 6.95
CA GLY A 36 -4.70 2.23 7.92
C GLY A 36 -5.05 0.87 7.34
N PHE A 37 -5.05 -0.17 8.18
CA PHE A 37 -5.51 -1.49 7.78
C PHE A 37 -6.05 -2.26 8.97
N PHE A 38 -7.11 -3.03 8.73
CA PHE A 38 -7.87 -3.73 9.75
C PHE A 38 -8.20 -5.14 9.28
N LEU A 39 -8.05 -6.13 10.16
CA LEU A 39 -8.36 -7.52 9.81
C LEU A 39 -9.83 -7.69 9.45
N ALA A 40 -10.06 -8.29 8.29
CA ALA A 40 -11.38 -8.72 7.82
C ALA A 40 -11.60 -10.23 8.02
N ALA A 41 -10.61 -10.94 8.54
CA ALA A 41 -10.66 -12.35 8.87
C ALA A 41 -9.98 -12.61 10.21
N ALA A 42 -10.41 -13.63 10.95
CA ALA A 42 -9.87 -13.99 12.26
C ALA A 42 -8.56 -14.80 12.11
N THR A 43 -7.54 -14.19 11.50
CA THR A 43 -6.23 -14.81 11.27
C THR A 43 -5.14 -13.90 11.85
N ALA A 44 -4.34 -14.43 12.78
CA ALA A 44 -3.17 -13.71 13.28
C ALA A 44 -2.25 -13.35 12.12
N SER A 45 -1.86 -12.09 12.02
CA SER A 45 -1.20 -11.54 10.83
C SER A 45 -0.08 -10.60 11.20
N GLN A 46 0.97 -10.60 10.40
CA GLN A 46 2.08 -9.66 10.54
C GLN A 46 2.24 -8.87 9.26
N TYR A 47 2.26 -7.56 9.38
CA TYR A 47 2.42 -6.65 8.25
C TYR A 47 3.62 -5.73 8.44
N GLY A 48 4.20 -5.31 7.33
CA GLY A 48 5.26 -4.31 7.30
C GLY A 48 5.06 -3.35 6.15
N LEU A 49 5.52 -2.12 6.34
CA LEU A 49 5.62 -1.11 5.30
C LEU A 49 7.08 -1.01 4.87
N GLY A 50 7.34 -1.13 3.58
CA GLY A 50 8.71 -1.04 3.08
C GLY A 50 8.79 -0.75 1.59
N ARG A 51 9.96 -0.28 1.16
CA ARG A 51 10.26 -0.05 -0.25
C ARG A 51 10.77 -1.35 -0.87
N PRO A 52 10.21 -1.80 -2.00
CA PRO A 52 10.69 -3.01 -2.67
C PRO A 52 12.10 -2.79 -3.22
N GLN A 53 12.88 -3.85 -3.31
CA GLN A 53 14.15 -3.82 -4.05
C GLN A 53 13.92 -3.66 -5.56
N ALA A 54 12.81 -4.19 -6.05
CA ALA A 54 12.29 -3.98 -7.40
C ALA A 54 10.76 -3.84 -7.34
N ILE A 55 10.21 -2.88 -8.10
CA ILE A 55 8.76 -2.69 -8.19
C ILE A 55 8.10 -3.89 -8.87
N GLY A 56 6.81 -4.09 -8.61
CA GLY A 56 6.05 -5.13 -9.27
C GLY A 56 5.98 -4.93 -10.78
N ASP A 57 6.02 -6.03 -11.51
CA ASP A 57 5.92 -6.03 -12.97
C ASP A 57 4.52 -6.48 -13.40
N THR A 58 4.01 -5.84 -14.44
CA THR A 58 2.70 -6.16 -15.02
C THR A 58 1.59 -6.26 -13.97
N PRO A 59 1.17 -5.13 -13.34
CA PRO A 59 0.01 -5.16 -12.44
C PRO A 59 -1.23 -5.70 -13.14
N THR A 60 -1.87 -6.71 -12.55
CA THR A 60 -3.04 -7.37 -13.13
C THR A 60 -4.35 -6.92 -12.50
N SER A 61 -4.29 -6.25 -11.36
CA SER A 61 -5.45 -5.69 -10.65
C SER A 61 -5.12 -4.27 -10.20
N PRO A 62 -4.96 -3.32 -11.13
CA PRO A 62 -4.72 -1.93 -10.78
C PRO A 62 -5.99 -1.33 -10.17
N VAL A 63 -5.81 -0.47 -9.16
CA VAL A 63 -6.90 0.30 -8.55
C VAL A 63 -6.45 1.75 -8.46
N ASP A 64 -7.28 2.66 -8.97
CA ASP A 64 -6.96 4.06 -9.04
C ASP A 64 -7.34 4.80 -7.76
N PHE A 65 -6.48 5.73 -7.35
CA PHE A 65 -6.78 6.66 -6.27
C PHE A 65 -7.82 7.69 -6.69
N LEU A 66 -8.60 8.15 -5.73
CA LEU A 66 -9.63 9.14 -5.91
C LEU A 66 -9.23 10.46 -5.21
N PRO A 67 -9.52 11.63 -5.78
CA PRO A 67 -9.27 12.90 -5.09
C PRO A 67 -10.18 13.03 -3.86
N GLU A 68 -9.64 13.59 -2.78
CA GLU A 68 -10.45 13.94 -1.61
C GLU A 68 -11.38 15.13 -1.90
N ASP A 69 -10.92 16.06 -2.72
CA ASP A 69 -11.78 17.13 -3.26
C ASP A 69 -12.35 16.68 -4.62
N PRO A 70 -13.68 16.53 -4.74
CA PRO A 70 -14.29 16.06 -5.98
C PRO A 70 -14.15 17.04 -7.17
N ASN A 71 -13.72 18.28 -6.92
CA ASN A 71 -13.41 19.23 -7.98
C ASN A 71 -11.98 19.07 -8.54
N ASP A 72 -11.12 18.35 -7.85
CA ASP A 72 -9.79 18.04 -8.33
C ASP A 72 -9.85 16.95 -9.42
N VAL A 73 -8.99 17.08 -10.40
CA VAL A 73 -8.85 16.10 -11.48
C VAL A 73 -7.53 15.38 -11.34
N ILE A 74 -7.59 14.08 -11.12
CA ILE A 74 -6.40 13.24 -11.14
C ILE A 74 -6.16 12.75 -12.56
N THR A 75 -4.94 12.99 -13.05
CA THR A 75 -4.44 12.22 -14.18
C THR A 75 -3.99 10.86 -13.64
N ALA A 76 -4.62 9.78 -14.08
CA ALA A 76 -4.39 8.41 -13.60
C ALA A 76 -2.90 7.98 -13.61
N ALA A 77 -2.08 8.68 -14.38
CA ALA A 77 -0.64 8.43 -14.44
C ALA A 77 0.15 8.91 -13.20
N LEU A 78 -0.41 9.73 -12.30
CA LEU A 78 0.36 10.34 -11.21
C LEU A 78 0.59 9.39 -10.05
N ILE A 79 -0.42 8.60 -9.72
CA ILE A 79 -0.37 7.61 -8.63
C ILE A 79 -1.22 6.42 -9.01
N GLN A 80 -0.71 5.23 -8.79
CA GLN A 80 -1.40 3.98 -9.06
C GLN A 80 -1.20 3.01 -7.92
N SER A 81 -2.09 2.05 -7.79
CA SER A 81 -1.91 0.95 -6.87
C SER A 81 -2.21 -0.39 -7.51
N ALA A 82 -1.68 -1.45 -6.95
CA ALA A 82 -1.92 -2.80 -7.42
C ALA A 82 -2.04 -3.77 -6.25
N LEU A 83 -2.93 -4.76 -6.42
CA LEU A 83 -3.14 -5.86 -5.47
C LEU A 83 -2.61 -7.18 -6.02
N ALA A 84 -2.34 -7.27 -7.30
CA ALA A 84 -1.80 -8.45 -7.97
C ALA A 84 -0.89 -8.04 -9.14
N TRP A 85 0.05 -8.93 -9.48
CA TRP A 85 1.09 -8.69 -10.51
C TRP A 85 1.37 -9.97 -11.29
N GLY A 86 1.94 -9.82 -12.47
CA GLY A 86 2.59 -10.95 -13.16
C GLY A 86 3.81 -11.42 -12.40
N THR A 87 4.69 -10.48 -12.02
CA THR A 87 5.79 -10.72 -11.07
C THR A 87 5.67 -9.69 -9.95
N GLY A 88 5.47 -10.15 -8.72
CA GLY A 88 5.30 -9.26 -7.57
C GLY A 88 6.54 -8.44 -7.23
N PRO A 89 6.38 -7.36 -6.44
CA PRO A 89 7.50 -6.60 -5.92
C PRO A 89 8.47 -7.48 -5.13
N THR A 90 9.75 -7.17 -5.19
CA THR A 90 10.80 -7.90 -4.46
C THR A 90 10.87 -7.43 -3.01
N VAL A 91 10.94 -8.36 -2.07
CA VAL A 91 11.03 -8.10 -0.61
C VAL A 91 12.05 -7.00 -0.31
N PRO A 92 11.72 -6.04 0.59
CA PRO A 92 12.65 -4.98 0.96
C PRO A 92 13.81 -5.51 1.81
N LEU A 93 14.92 -4.75 1.83
CA LEU A 93 16.04 -5.03 2.73
C LEU A 93 15.69 -4.75 4.18
N ALA A 94 14.82 -3.77 4.43
CA ALA A 94 14.34 -3.41 5.76
C ALA A 94 12.93 -2.82 5.67
N TYR A 95 12.19 -2.91 6.76
CA TYR A 95 10.85 -2.33 6.87
C TYR A 95 10.92 -0.98 7.58
N LEU A 96 10.14 -0.02 7.10
CA LEU A 96 9.95 1.27 7.75
C LEU A 96 9.06 1.16 8.99
N ARG A 97 8.09 0.26 8.94
CA ARG A 97 7.15 -0.05 10.04
C ARG A 97 6.83 -1.54 10.03
N ARG A 98 6.57 -2.09 11.20
CA ARG A 98 6.14 -3.48 11.38
C ARG A 98 5.07 -3.54 12.46
N ILE A 99 4.13 -4.47 12.33
CA ILE A 99 3.11 -4.73 13.34
C ILE A 99 2.67 -6.18 13.32
N TYR A 100 2.32 -6.69 14.49
CA TYR A 100 1.66 -7.98 14.69
C TYR A 100 0.20 -7.73 15.07
N LEU A 101 -0.74 -8.34 14.36
CA LEU A 101 -2.17 -8.26 14.64
C LEU A 101 -2.68 -9.61 15.17
N PRO A 102 -3.32 -9.64 16.36
CA PRO A 102 -3.95 -10.87 16.85
C PRO A 102 -5.14 -11.27 15.98
N ALA A 103 -5.56 -12.54 16.09
CA ALA A 103 -6.58 -13.16 15.26
C ALA A 103 -8.01 -12.71 15.63
N THR A 104 -8.27 -11.43 15.61
CA THR A 104 -9.57 -10.83 15.91
C THR A 104 -9.99 -9.89 14.78
N ILE A 105 -11.16 -10.14 14.19
CA ILE A 105 -11.72 -9.25 13.14
C ILE A 105 -11.87 -7.85 13.68
N GLY A 106 -11.45 -6.86 12.91
CA GLY A 106 -11.48 -5.44 13.26
C GLY A 106 -10.23 -4.94 13.97
N THR A 107 -9.31 -5.83 14.37
CA THR A 107 -8.01 -5.42 14.89
C THR A 107 -7.19 -4.79 13.75
N GLY A 108 -6.58 -3.65 14.03
CA GLY A 108 -5.80 -2.95 13.01
C GLY A 108 -5.00 -1.81 13.58
N VAL A 109 -4.43 -1.04 12.70
CA VAL A 109 -3.59 0.12 13.01
C VAL A 109 -3.81 1.22 11.99
N ILE A 110 -3.63 2.45 12.43
CA ILE A 110 -3.51 3.63 11.57
C ILE A 110 -2.13 4.21 11.78
N TRP A 111 -1.31 4.17 10.74
CA TRP A 111 -0.01 4.85 10.72
C TRP A 111 -0.15 6.22 10.07
N THR A 112 0.23 7.25 10.81
CA THR A 112 0.25 8.62 10.33
C THR A 112 1.70 9.08 10.14
N PHE A 113 1.93 9.80 9.07
CA PHE A 113 3.25 10.31 8.70
C PHE A 113 3.14 11.83 8.48
N PRO A 114 3.36 12.66 9.52
CA PRO A 114 3.08 14.10 9.45
C PRO A 114 3.79 14.84 8.31
N THR A 115 5.01 14.44 7.98
CA THR A 115 5.76 14.99 6.83
C THR A 115 5.64 14.16 5.56
N GLY A 116 4.97 13.02 5.65
CA GLY A 116 4.81 12.06 4.57
C GLY A 116 6.05 11.23 4.28
N ILE A 117 5.84 9.97 3.90
CA ILE A 117 6.91 9.11 3.38
C ILE A 117 6.94 9.27 1.87
N VAL A 118 8.07 9.68 1.32
CA VAL A 118 8.22 9.91 -0.12
C VAL A 118 8.14 8.60 -0.88
N ILE A 119 7.28 8.57 -1.89
CA ILE A 119 7.26 7.56 -2.94
C ILE A 119 8.01 8.19 -4.12
N PRO A 120 9.23 7.72 -4.45
CA PRO A 120 10.01 8.32 -5.52
C PRO A 120 9.39 8.08 -6.88
N VAL A 121 9.74 8.92 -7.83
CA VAL A 121 9.35 8.75 -9.25
C VAL A 121 9.75 7.35 -9.72
N SER A 122 8.83 6.66 -10.36
CA SER A 122 8.99 5.26 -10.81
C SER A 122 9.31 4.28 -9.68
N GLY A 123 9.00 4.65 -8.44
CA GLY A 123 9.15 3.80 -7.27
C GLY A 123 7.83 3.49 -6.61
N SER A 124 7.88 2.75 -5.52
CA SER A 124 6.69 2.38 -4.76
C SER A 124 6.94 2.26 -3.26
N LEU A 125 5.85 2.25 -2.51
CA LEU A 125 5.76 1.74 -1.13
C LEU A 125 4.81 0.56 -1.14
N VAL A 126 5.12 -0.45 -0.35
CA VAL A 126 4.36 -1.69 -0.34
C VAL A 126 4.00 -2.06 1.09
N LEU A 127 2.75 -2.47 1.28
CA LEU A 127 2.31 -3.19 2.46
C LEU A 127 2.63 -4.68 2.25
N TRP A 128 3.47 -5.23 3.12
CA TRP A 128 4.03 -6.56 2.98
C TRP A 128 3.41 -7.55 3.95
N ASN A 129 3.19 -8.75 3.48
CA ASN A 129 2.96 -9.90 4.34
C ASN A 129 4.30 -10.36 4.93
N ILE A 130 4.48 -10.21 6.24
CA ILE A 130 5.68 -10.70 6.94
C ILE A 130 5.47 -12.13 7.43
N GLY A 131 4.22 -12.54 7.61
CA GLY A 131 3.82 -13.89 7.96
C GLY A 131 2.76 -14.43 7.00
N THR A 132 2.18 -15.57 7.33
CA THR A 132 0.97 -16.05 6.64
C THR A 132 -0.21 -15.23 7.15
N ASN A 133 -0.72 -14.36 6.31
CA ASN A 133 -1.68 -13.33 6.70
C ASN A 133 -3.06 -13.58 6.13
N GLY A 134 -4.06 -13.16 6.90
CA GLY A 134 -5.44 -13.07 6.45
C GLY A 134 -5.72 -11.82 5.61
N VAL A 135 -6.97 -11.66 5.24
CA VAL A 135 -7.46 -10.52 4.46
C VAL A 135 -7.56 -9.28 5.37
N VAL A 136 -7.17 -8.13 4.87
CA VAL A 136 -7.38 -6.84 5.54
C VAL A 136 -8.13 -5.87 4.64
N ASP A 137 -8.92 -5.00 5.27
CA ASP A 137 -9.41 -3.76 4.65
C ASP A 137 -8.38 -2.68 4.95
N ALA A 138 -7.84 -2.08 3.91
CA ALA A 138 -6.79 -1.08 4.01
C ALA A 138 -7.19 0.20 3.29
N TYR A 139 -6.66 1.33 3.76
CA TYR A 139 -6.78 2.59 3.04
C TYR A 139 -5.46 3.36 3.13
N ALA A 140 -5.26 4.23 2.17
CA ALA A 140 -4.13 5.14 2.17
C ALA A 140 -4.57 6.56 1.79
N VAL A 141 -3.90 7.55 2.38
CA VAL A 141 -4.00 8.96 2.00
C VAL A 141 -2.62 9.39 1.49
N VAL A 142 -2.62 9.89 0.28
CA VAL A 142 -1.39 10.28 -0.43
C VAL A 142 -1.51 11.72 -0.90
N ASP A 143 -0.44 12.49 -0.77
CA ASP A 143 -0.31 13.83 -1.34
C ASP A 143 0.54 13.77 -2.62
N ILE A 144 -0.01 14.30 -3.69
CA ILE A 144 0.63 14.32 -5.01
C ILE A 144 0.73 15.72 -5.59
#